data_b3b0ced3a9543a830977e69c51cd6a00
#
_entry.id   b3b0ced3a9543a830977e69c51cd6a00
#
_cell.length_a   1.000
_cell.length_b   1.000
_cell.length_c   1.000
_cell.angle_alpha   90.00
_cell.angle_beta   90.00
_cell.angle_gamma   90.00
#
_symmetry.space_group_name_H-M   'P 1'
#
loop_
_entity.id
_entity.type
_entity.pdbx_description
1 polymer ?
#
loop_
_entity_poly.entity_id
_entity_poly.type
_entity_poly.pdbx_seq_one_letter_code
_entity_poly.pdbx_strand_id
1 'polypeptide(L)'
;MKTTTIKLAAITLLIGCTGCNDILDKGPRDKFSENDIWGSSELAQAFLYPTLNDATDKLISYDHWSDNDIIQDTPGTSNVNKEQIDNYYDAGWNQNVYSQIRKCNLMLQKMEENTSFIEQDRKYLTAQAKALRGIIYYTRARLFGKLMIVDKVIGENDNMELPRTNTIKETYDFILNDLKESIADLPVTHGSQQGILTQGAVYALIAEIALQGAAYIENGQEEYYSIAKKASEDLFSLNQYELDANYEKMFNEFDYAMGSKEIILAQWKHETNTQFSNTWIQGLVPNVNNDKIKEFTNPPLVDNFEGWPSTFPSCDLIDAYEVIDEDGQAKDWDKTSYYQNYITNGGYVSNAIYKNRDKRFYATIVQDSSKYFNSIVTMRDKGNLHWNSRVGGDWGSALTGYLYRKGVYTDKKVWYSDPTYYHYVIMRLGRAYLNYAEVMLRQGNIQTAIEYINKTRTTHGGLPALSTSLSLDEAWKVYKRERRVELVHEGDRYWSLLRWGKADGKTTVEELNKTHHSISISEDGKSFEIIPLPFRTSENERIFTKKRYLFPVPEGERVNNPALDQNEGW
;
A
#
# COMPACT_ATOMS: atom_id res chain seq x y z
N MET A 1 22.73 49.12 -71.38
CA MET A 1 23.01 48.55 -70.08
C MET A 1 21.76 48.40 -69.16
N LYS A 2 20.54 48.23 -69.68
CA LYS A 2 19.31 48.09 -68.82
C LYS A 2 18.54 46.77 -69.00
N THR A 3 18.98 45.88 -69.88
CA THR A 3 18.29 44.62 -70.18
C THR A 3 18.92 43.39 -69.56
N THR A 4 20.17 43.50 -69.06
CA THR A 4 20.91 42.37 -68.47
C THR A 4 20.65 42.22 -66.94
N THR A 5 20.27 43.31 -66.28
CA THR A 5 20.01 43.33 -64.83
C THR A 5 18.64 42.73 -64.45
N ILE A 6 17.67 42.79 -65.36
CA ILE A 6 16.30 42.23 -65.13
C ILE A 6 16.27 40.70 -65.27
N LYS A 7 17.15 40.14 -66.13
CA LYS A 7 17.23 38.69 -66.31
C LYS A 7 17.95 38.00 -65.15
N LEU A 8 18.87 38.69 -64.45
CA LEU A 8 19.53 38.14 -63.28
C LEU A 8 18.62 38.17 -62.03
N ALA A 9 17.78 39.20 -61.89
CA ALA A 9 16.82 39.31 -60.80
C ALA A 9 15.69 38.25 -60.87
N ALA A 10 15.27 37.86 -62.10
CA ALA A 10 14.25 36.85 -62.34
C ALA A 10 14.78 35.43 -62.08
N ILE A 11 16.08 35.16 -62.29
CA ILE A 11 16.70 33.86 -62.03
C ILE A 11 16.96 33.69 -60.53
N THR A 12 17.29 34.75 -59.79
CA THR A 12 17.50 34.72 -58.35
C THR A 12 16.20 34.53 -57.54
N LEU A 13 15.04 34.93 -58.10
CA LEU A 13 13.73 34.77 -57.47
C LEU A 13 13.14 33.37 -57.69
N LEU A 14 13.57 32.62 -58.71
CA LEU A 14 13.11 31.26 -58.98
C LEU A 14 13.90 30.17 -58.20
N ILE A 15 15.07 30.48 -57.65
CA ILE A 15 15.86 29.54 -56.83
C ILE A 15 15.46 29.62 -55.35
N GLY A 16 14.69 30.65 -54.94
CA GLY A 16 14.25 30.82 -53.55
C GLY A 16 13.01 30.00 -53.13
N CYS A 17 12.38 29.25 -54.04
CA CYS A 17 11.11 28.53 -53.74
C CYS A 17 11.25 27.00 -53.69
N THR A 18 12.45 26.46 -53.78
CA THR A 18 12.66 24.98 -53.65
C THR A 18 13.41 24.58 -52.40
N GLY A 19 13.21 25.29 -51.31
CA GLY A 19 13.87 25.00 -50.07
C GLY A 19 12.92 24.85 -48.90
N CYS A 20 12.89 23.66 -48.33
CA CYS A 20 12.48 23.35 -46.95
C CYS A 20 10.99 23.09 -46.70
N ASN A 21 10.41 22.07 -47.34
CA ASN A 21 9.29 21.39 -46.72
C ASN A 21 9.75 20.40 -45.61
N ASP A 22 10.98 19.91 -45.65
CA ASP A 22 11.51 18.92 -44.71
C ASP A 22 12.02 19.46 -43.35
N ILE A 23 12.14 20.80 -43.19
CA ILE A 23 12.67 21.38 -41.93
C ILE A 23 11.55 21.76 -40.97
N LEU A 24 10.31 21.98 -41.49
CA LEU A 24 9.15 22.36 -40.66
C LEU A 24 8.34 21.18 -40.15
N ASP A 25 8.50 20.00 -40.73
CA ASP A 25 7.81 18.76 -40.33
C ASP A 25 8.61 17.86 -39.39
N LYS A 26 9.62 18.38 -38.74
CA LYS A 26 10.27 17.63 -37.66
C LYS A 26 9.36 17.64 -36.45
N GLY A 27 8.68 16.51 -36.24
CA GLY A 27 7.98 16.27 -34.98
C GLY A 27 8.88 16.54 -33.76
N PRO A 28 8.30 16.87 -32.61
CA PRO A 28 9.09 17.13 -31.39
C PRO A 28 10.03 15.96 -31.12
N ARG A 29 11.31 16.21 -31.02
CA ARG A 29 12.36 15.17 -30.79
C ARG A 29 12.32 14.57 -29.38
N ASP A 30 11.49 15.12 -28.50
CA ASP A 30 11.26 14.75 -27.11
C ASP A 30 10.00 13.90 -26.90
N LYS A 31 9.27 13.56 -27.97
CA LYS A 31 8.05 12.74 -27.93
C LYS A 31 8.12 11.63 -28.96
N PHE A 32 7.77 10.42 -28.51
CA PHE A 32 7.56 9.30 -29.43
C PHE A 32 6.25 9.52 -30.22
N SER A 33 6.28 9.27 -31.53
CA SER A 33 5.06 9.23 -32.33
C SER A 33 4.27 7.94 -32.04
N GLU A 34 3.01 7.93 -32.42
CA GLU A 34 2.19 6.69 -32.32
C GLU A 34 2.85 5.53 -33.09
N ASN A 35 3.42 5.80 -34.25
CA ASN A 35 4.13 4.78 -35.04
C ASN A 35 5.39 4.26 -34.34
N ASP A 36 6.10 5.10 -33.60
CA ASP A 36 7.27 4.64 -32.83
C ASP A 36 6.84 3.67 -31.71
N ILE A 37 5.78 4.03 -30.97
CA ILE A 37 5.28 3.22 -29.86
C ILE A 37 4.83 1.84 -30.36
N TRP A 38 4.04 1.80 -31.43
CA TRP A 38 3.49 0.55 -31.97
C TRP A 38 4.43 -0.15 -32.96
N GLY A 39 5.61 0.42 -33.18
CA GLY A 39 6.70 -0.19 -33.96
C GLY A 39 7.72 -0.98 -33.14
N SER A 40 7.71 -0.85 -31.80
CA SER A 40 8.65 -1.52 -30.89
C SER A 40 7.90 -2.13 -29.70
N SER A 41 8.15 -3.41 -29.44
CA SER A 41 7.56 -4.11 -28.28
C SER A 41 8.01 -3.52 -26.95
N GLU A 42 9.25 -3.00 -26.85
CA GLU A 42 9.77 -2.33 -25.67
C GLU A 42 9.08 -0.98 -25.41
N LEU A 43 8.83 -0.18 -26.47
CA LEU A 43 8.11 1.07 -26.34
C LEU A 43 6.63 0.85 -26.02
N ALA A 44 6.01 -0.18 -26.61
CA ALA A 44 4.65 -0.59 -26.27
C ALA A 44 4.57 -1.04 -24.80
N GLN A 45 5.52 -1.78 -24.29
CA GLN A 45 5.60 -2.13 -22.87
C GLN A 45 5.78 -0.88 -21.99
N ALA A 46 6.69 0.01 -22.37
CA ALA A 46 6.94 1.26 -21.63
C ALA A 46 5.71 2.17 -21.57
N PHE A 47 4.80 2.09 -22.56
CA PHE A 47 3.52 2.81 -22.55
C PHE A 47 2.63 2.44 -21.35
N LEU A 48 2.73 1.21 -20.81
CA LEU A 48 1.95 0.76 -19.66
C LEU A 48 2.59 1.12 -18.30
N TYR A 49 3.90 1.40 -18.23
CA TYR A 49 4.60 1.59 -16.95
C TYR A 49 4.01 2.70 -16.06
N PRO A 50 3.69 3.91 -16.57
CA PRO A 50 3.09 4.94 -15.72
C PRO A 50 1.75 4.48 -15.12
N THR A 51 0.95 3.75 -15.91
CA THR A 51 -0.33 3.22 -15.47
C THR A 51 -0.17 2.11 -14.43
N LEU A 52 0.84 1.24 -14.58
CA LEU A 52 1.17 0.22 -13.59
C LEU A 52 1.61 0.86 -12.26
N ASN A 53 2.46 1.88 -12.32
CA ASN A 53 2.89 2.59 -11.12
C ASN A 53 1.70 3.22 -10.39
N ASP A 54 0.81 3.94 -11.10
CA ASP A 54 -0.36 4.58 -10.49
C ASP A 54 -1.35 3.56 -9.90
N ALA A 55 -1.57 2.43 -10.58
CA ALA A 55 -2.46 1.38 -10.09
C ALA A 55 -1.91 0.71 -8.84
N THR A 56 -0.60 0.45 -8.80
CA THR A 56 0.06 -0.15 -7.64
C THR A 56 0.14 0.81 -6.45
N ASP A 57 0.32 2.11 -6.66
CA ASP A 57 0.20 3.13 -5.59
C ASP A 57 -1.16 3.04 -4.87
N LYS A 58 -2.23 2.76 -5.62
CA LYS A 58 -3.57 2.64 -5.02
C LYS A 58 -3.77 1.33 -4.24
N LEU A 59 -3.01 0.29 -4.51
CA LEU A 59 -3.06 -0.95 -3.72
C LEU A 59 -2.53 -0.76 -2.30
N ILE A 60 -1.52 0.09 -2.14
CA ILE A 60 -0.79 0.31 -0.89
C ILE A 60 -1.30 1.51 -0.07
N SER A 61 -2.16 2.32 -0.63
CA SER A 61 -2.75 3.48 0.04
C SER A 61 -3.79 3.05 1.10
N TYR A 62 -4.20 4.02 1.95
CA TYR A 62 -5.34 3.91 2.88
C TYR A 62 -5.05 3.28 4.26
N ASP A 63 -3.80 2.92 4.60
CA ASP A 63 -3.48 2.45 5.96
C ASP A 63 -3.85 3.50 7.03
N HIS A 64 -3.76 4.78 6.69
CA HIS A 64 -4.16 5.90 7.54
C HIS A 64 -5.67 5.96 7.86
N TRP A 65 -6.52 5.18 7.19
CA TRP A 65 -7.93 5.01 7.58
C TRP A 65 -8.12 3.89 8.60
N SER A 66 -7.08 3.09 8.86
CA SER A 66 -7.13 1.98 9.82
C SER A 66 -6.89 2.43 11.27
N ASP A 67 -7.02 1.50 12.20
CA ASP A 67 -6.71 1.67 13.62
C ASP A 67 -5.21 1.46 13.94
N ASN A 68 -4.38 1.25 12.94
CA ASN A 68 -2.93 1.15 13.12
C ASN A 68 -2.27 2.53 13.20
N ASP A 69 -2.79 3.50 12.46
CA ASP A 69 -2.18 4.80 12.27
C ASP A 69 -2.93 5.91 13.01
N ILE A 70 -2.18 6.73 13.70
CA ILE A 70 -2.61 8.03 14.19
C ILE A 70 -2.05 9.10 13.26
N ILE A 71 -2.96 9.90 12.68
CA ILE A 71 -2.58 10.93 11.74
C ILE A 71 -2.58 12.27 12.46
N GLN A 72 -1.50 13.04 12.27
CA GLN A 72 -1.52 14.43 12.66
C GLN A 72 -2.62 15.17 11.88
N ASP A 73 -3.42 15.96 12.57
CA ASP A 73 -4.61 16.60 12.02
C ASP A 73 -4.25 17.50 10.82
N THR A 74 -4.45 16.95 9.63
CA THR A 74 -4.39 17.70 8.37
C THR A 74 -5.80 17.82 7.81
N PRO A 75 -6.22 19.02 7.39
CA PRO A 75 -7.56 19.20 6.82
C PRO A 75 -7.82 18.18 5.68
N GLY A 76 -8.94 17.46 5.81
CA GLY A 76 -9.39 16.49 4.81
C GLY A 76 -9.01 15.03 5.05
N THR A 77 -7.88 14.71 5.67
CA THR A 77 -7.49 13.30 5.93
C THR A 77 -8.32 12.67 7.04
N SER A 78 -8.63 13.41 8.08
CA SER A 78 -9.44 12.95 9.20
C SER A 78 -10.94 12.89 8.90
N ASN A 79 -11.43 13.53 7.84
CA ASN A 79 -12.86 13.58 7.51
C ASN A 79 -13.44 12.19 7.27
N VAL A 80 -12.69 11.29 6.65
CA VAL A 80 -13.10 9.90 6.46
C VAL A 80 -13.19 9.19 7.81
N ASN A 81 -12.21 9.34 8.68
CA ASN A 81 -12.18 8.70 9.99
C ASN A 81 -13.29 9.20 10.92
N LYS A 82 -13.71 10.45 10.77
CA LYS A 82 -14.83 11.07 11.51
C LYS A 82 -16.18 10.88 10.83
N GLU A 83 -16.23 10.26 9.67
CA GLU A 83 -17.42 10.20 8.81
C GLU A 83 -18.03 11.58 8.47
N GLN A 84 -17.20 12.61 8.41
CA GLN A 84 -17.55 13.98 7.99
C GLN A 84 -17.41 14.14 6.47
N ILE A 85 -18.00 13.21 5.75
CA ILE A 85 -18.05 13.15 4.28
C ILE A 85 -19.52 13.03 3.85
N ASP A 86 -19.84 13.57 2.71
CA ASP A 86 -21.17 13.55 2.11
C ASP A 86 -21.15 12.89 0.72
N ASN A 87 -22.25 12.96 -0.01
CA ASN A 87 -22.38 12.39 -1.34
C ASN A 87 -21.61 13.14 -2.44
N TYR A 88 -20.97 14.28 -2.13
CA TYR A 88 -20.04 14.97 -3.03
C TYR A 88 -18.58 14.52 -2.85
N TYR A 89 -18.29 13.76 -1.79
CA TYR A 89 -16.94 13.31 -1.51
C TYR A 89 -16.41 12.38 -2.59
N ASP A 90 -15.27 12.74 -3.20
CA ASP A 90 -14.58 11.90 -4.17
C ASP A 90 -13.46 11.08 -3.52
N ALA A 91 -13.76 9.84 -3.21
CA ALA A 91 -12.76 8.88 -2.74
C ALA A 91 -11.83 8.38 -3.87
N GLY A 92 -11.80 9.05 -5.00
CA GLY A 92 -10.98 8.71 -6.17
C GLY A 92 -11.78 8.10 -7.31
N TRP A 93 -13.08 8.37 -7.43
CA TRP A 93 -13.90 7.95 -8.56
C TRP A 93 -13.31 8.45 -9.89
N ASN A 94 -12.91 9.73 -9.92
CA ASN A 94 -12.48 10.45 -11.11
C ASN A 94 -10.96 10.52 -11.33
N GLN A 95 -10.15 9.94 -10.47
CA GLN A 95 -8.68 10.07 -10.49
C GLN A 95 -8.04 9.40 -11.72
N ASN A 96 -8.33 9.89 -12.92
CA ASN A 96 -7.79 9.40 -14.20
C ASN A 96 -8.02 7.90 -14.48
N VAL A 97 -8.92 7.25 -13.74
CA VAL A 97 -9.12 5.79 -13.80
C VAL A 97 -9.51 5.36 -15.21
N TYR A 98 -10.49 6.02 -15.80
CA TYR A 98 -10.96 5.65 -17.14
C TYR A 98 -9.96 6.01 -18.26
N SER A 99 -9.07 6.99 -18.03
CA SER A 99 -7.94 7.21 -18.93
C SER A 99 -6.92 6.08 -18.88
N GLN A 100 -6.70 5.52 -17.69
CA GLN A 100 -5.82 4.36 -17.49
C GLN A 100 -6.43 3.09 -18.10
N ILE A 101 -7.72 2.86 -17.89
CA ILE A 101 -8.48 1.76 -18.53
C ILE A 101 -8.42 1.90 -20.05
N ARG A 102 -8.59 3.12 -20.59
CA ARG A 102 -8.45 3.38 -22.03
C ARG A 102 -7.06 3.00 -22.55
N LYS A 103 -5.98 3.25 -21.80
CA LYS A 103 -4.63 2.83 -22.20
C LYS A 103 -4.52 1.31 -22.28
N CYS A 104 -5.08 0.59 -21.30
CA CYS A 104 -5.12 -0.87 -21.36
C CYS A 104 -5.92 -1.37 -22.56
N ASN A 105 -7.12 -0.80 -22.79
CA ASN A 105 -7.95 -1.17 -23.93
C ASN A 105 -7.29 -0.84 -25.27
N LEU A 106 -6.57 0.29 -25.37
CA LEU A 106 -5.80 0.65 -26.57
C LEU A 106 -4.67 -0.36 -26.82
N MET A 107 -3.97 -0.78 -25.77
CA MET A 107 -2.96 -1.86 -25.89
C MET A 107 -3.61 -3.14 -26.41
N LEU A 108 -4.73 -3.57 -25.85
CA LEU A 108 -5.44 -4.78 -26.29
C LEU A 108 -5.84 -4.68 -27.76
N GLN A 109 -6.44 -3.56 -28.19
CA GLN A 109 -6.80 -3.31 -29.57
C GLN A 109 -5.58 -3.33 -30.51
N LYS A 110 -4.49 -2.64 -30.13
CA LYS A 110 -3.27 -2.59 -30.95
C LYS A 110 -2.58 -3.95 -31.06
N MET A 111 -2.63 -4.78 -30.02
CA MET A 111 -2.05 -6.13 -30.07
C MET A 111 -2.88 -7.08 -30.94
N GLU A 112 -4.18 -6.88 -31.06
CA GLU A 112 -5.04 -7.61 -31.99
C GLU A 112 -4.78 -7.19 -33.45
N GLU A 113 -4.66 -5.87 -33.70
CA GLU A 113 -4.43 -5.31 -35.04
C GLU A 113 -2.99 -5.48 -35.55
N ASN A 114 -2.00 -5.49 -34.64
CA ASN A 114 -0.57 -5.45 -34.98
C ASN A 114 -0.03 -6.83 -35.39
N THR A 115 0.32 -6.95 -36.66
CA THR A 115 0.95 -8.16 -37.21
C THR A 115 2.48 -8.07 -37.33
N SER A 116 3.08 -6.91 -37.00
CA SER A 116 4.54 -6.72 -37.08
C SER A 116 5.28 -7.29 -35.88
N PHE A 117 4.63 -7.38 -34.72
CA PHE A 117 5.22 -8.03 -33.54
C PHE A 117 5.15 -9.55 -33.65
N ILE A 118 6.15 -10.23 -33.11
CA ILE A 118 6.10 -11.68 -32.95
C ILE A 118 4.94 -12.07 -32.01
N GLU A 119 4.40 -13.25 -32.20
CA GLU A 119 3.23 -13.73 -31.46
C GLU A 119 3.47 -13.73 -29.95
N GLN A 120 4.68 -14.07 -29.51
CA GLN A 120 5.06 -14.09 -28.10
C GLN A 120 4.95 -12.70 -27.46
N ASP A 121 5.46 -11.64 -28.12
CA ASP A 121 5.38 -10.26 -27.61
C ASP A 121 3.94 -9.78 -27.54
N ARG A 122 3.13 -10.09 -28.58
CA ARG A 122 1.71 -9.73 -28.58
C ARG A 122 0.95 -10.39 -27.42
N LYS A 123 1.17 -11.68 -27.18
CA LYS A 123 0.58 -12.40 -26.06
C LYS A 123 1.01 -11.81 -24.71
N TYR A 124 2.31 -11.56 -24.55
CA TYR A 124 2.85 -10.95 -23.33
C TYR A 124 2.25 -9.56 -23.06
N LEU A 125 2.22 -8.67 -24.05
CA LEU A 125 1.68 -7.32 -23.90
C LEU A 125 0.16 -7.34 -23.65
N THR A 126 -0.56 -8.24 -24.28
CA THR A 126 -1.99 -8.51 -24.02
C THR A 126 -2.20 -8.93 -22.57
N ALA A 127 -1.38 -9.86 -22.07
CA ALA A 127 -1.46 -10.36 -20.70
C ALA A 127 -1.17 -9.24 -19.68
N GLN A 128 -0.11 -8.44 -19.89
CA GLN A 128 0.19 -7.28 -19.05
C GLN A 128 -0.98 -6.27 -19.02
N ALA A 129 -1.58 -5.98 -20.17
CA ALA A 129 -2.69 -5.03 -20.27
C ALA A 129 -3.96 -5.54 -19.57
N LYS A 130 -4.32 -6.82 -19.73
CA LYS A 130 -5.45 -7.44 -19.01
C LYS A 130 -5.24 -7.44 -17.51
N ALA A 131 -4.10 -7.94 -17.04
CA ALA A 131 -3.79 -7.96 -15.62
C ALA A 131 -3.83 -6.56 -15.01
N LEU A 132 -3.23 -5.57 -15.70
CA LEU A 132 -3.23 -4.19 -15.25
C LEU A 132 -4.65 -3.59 -15.21
N ARG A 133 -5.50 -3.86 -16.22
CA ARG A 133 -6.89 -3.42 -16.24
C ARG A 133 -7.68 -4.01 -15.07
N GLY A 134 -7.50 -5.30 -14.78
CA GLY A 134 -8.09 -5.95 -13.61
C GLY A 134 -7.66 -5.28 -12.30
N ILE A 135 -6.37 -4.97 -12.13
CA ILE A 135 -5.85 -4.26 -10.95
C ILE A 135 -6.48 -2.87 -10.81
N ILE A 136 -6.57 -2.09 -11.89
CA ILE A 136 -7.18 -0.76 -11.89
C ILE A 136 -8.63 -0.84 -11.43
N TYR A 137 -9.42 -1.75 -12.00
CA TYR A 137 -10.80 -1.97 -11.59
C TYR A 137 -10.90 -2.41 -10.13
N TYR A 138 -10.03 -3.31 -9.66
CA TYR A 138 -10.02 -3.73 -8.26
C TYR A 138 -9.78 -2.57 -7.29
N THR A 139 -8.85 -1.67 -7.59
CA THR A 139 -8.59 -0.50 -6.73
C THR A 139 -9.83 0.37 -6.53
N ARG A 140 -10.80 0.33 -7.46
CA ARG A 140 -12.07 1.05 -7.38
C ARG A 140 -13.21 0.19 -6.85
N ALA A 141 -13.24 -1.09 -7.20
CA ALA A 141 -14.26 -2.00 -6.71
C ALA A 141 -14.31 -2.10 -5.18
N ARG A 142 -13.15 -2.09 -4.52
CA ARG A 142 -13.08 -2.09 -3.06
C ARG A 142 -13.57 -0.79 -2.41
N LEU A 143 -13.61 0.34 -3.17
CA LEU A 143 -14.15 1.62 -2.70
C LEU A 143 -15.64 1.77 -3.01
N PHE A 144 -16.07 1.37 -4.20
CA PHE A 144 -17.39 1.71 -4.72
C PHE A 144 -18.30 0.50 -5.01
N GLY A 145 -17.77 -0.71 -4.97
CA GLY A 145 -18.49 -1.94 -5.28
C GLY A 145 -18.77 -2.10 -6.76
N LYS A 146 -19.92 -1.59 -7.22
CA LYS A 146 -20.30 -1.59 -8.64
C LYS A 146 -19.55 -0.51 -9.41
N LEU A 147 -19.15 -0.82 -10.65
CA LEU A 147 -18.40 0.10 -11.52
C LEU A 147 -18.96 0.09 -12.96
N MET A 148 -18.70 1.16 -13.71
CA MET A 148 -18.87 1.15 -15.16
C MET A 148 -17.78 0.28 -15.77
N ILE A 149 -18.15 -0.78 -16.47
CA ILE A 149 -17.19 -1.63 -17.18
C ILE A 149 -17.02 -1.10 -18.61
N VAL A 150 -15.78 -0.71 -18.92
CA VAL A 150 -15.34 -0.23 -20.24
C VAL A 150 -14.26 -1.18 -20.72
N ASP A 151 -14.63 -2.10 -21.61
CA ASP A 151 -13.76 -3.19 -22.09
C ASP A 151 -13.16 -2.94 -23.48
N LYS A 152 -13.50 -1.81 -24.10
CA LYS A 152 -13.00 -1.37 -25.41
C LYS A 152 -12.58 0.10 -25.43
N VAL A 153 -11.92 0.53 -26.47
CA VAL A 153 -11.65 1.94 -26.72
C VAL A 153 -12.97 2.63 -27.14
N ILE A 154 -13.45 3.54 -26.31
CA ILE A 154 -14.65 4.35 -26.61
C ILE A 154 -14.28 5.43 -27.65
N GLY A 155 -15.03 5.49 -28.75
CA GLY A 155 -14.92 6.48 -29.80
C GLY A 155 -15.87 7.68 -29.59
N GLU A 156 -15.74 8.69 -30.43
CA GLU A 156 -16.52 9.94 -30.34
C GLU A 156 -18.06 9.73 -30.52
N ASN A 157 -18.46 8.67 -31.20
CA ASN A 157 -19.87 8.35 -31.46
C ASN A 157 -20.45 7.30 -30.52
N ASP A 158 -19.65 6.76 -29.56
CA ASP A 158 -20.15 5.82 -28.59
C ASP A 158 -20.94 6.53 -27.48
N ASN A 159 -21.88 5.79 -26.85
CA ASN A 159 -22.57 6.29 -25.66
C ASN A 159 -21.60 6.45 -24.50
N MET A 160 -21.54 7.65 -23.92
CA MET A 160 -20.71 7.95 -22.76
C MET A 160 -21.46 7.81 -21.43
N GLU A 161 -22.79 7.75 -21.44
CA GLU A 161 -23.63 7.57 -20.27
C GLU A 161 -23.78 6.07 -19.96
N LEU A 162 -22.73 5.47 -19.42
CA LEU A 162 -22.72 4.05 -19.07
C LEU A 162 -23.23 3.84 -17.65
N PRO A 163 -24.12 2.86 -17.42
CA PRO A 163 -24.48 2.45 -16.05
C PRO A 163 -23.35 1.70 -15.40
N ARG A 164 -23.37 1.62 -14.06
CA ARG A 164 -22.57 0.63 -13.33
C ARG A 164 -23.13 -0.78 -13.57
N THR A 165 -22.34 -1.80 -13.25
CA THR A 165 -22.81 -3.19 -13.22
C THR A 165 -24.08 -3.34 -12.36
N ASN A 166 -24.91 -4.32 -12.65
CA ASN A 166 -26.13 -4.55 -11.85
C ASN A 166 -25.80 -5.02 -10.44
N THR A 167 -24.76 -5.82 -10.30
CA THR A 167 -24.32 -6.40 -9.02
C THR A 167 -22.82 -6.16 -8.80
N ILE A 168 -22.40 -6.21 -7.54
CA ILE A 168 -20.98 -6.20 -7.17
C ILE A 168 -20.29 -7.44 -7.73
N LYS A 169 -20.99 -8.58 -7.78
CA LYS A 169 -20.43 -9.81 -8.35
C LYS A 169 -20.01 -9.64 -9.79
N GLU A 170 -20.82 -9.01 -10.64
CA GLU A 170 -20.44 -8.74 -12.04
C GLU A 170 -19.14 -7.92 -12.16
N THR A 171 -18.95 -6.94 -11.27
CA THR A 171 -17.69 -6.17 -11.23
C THR A 171 -16.49 -7.06 -10.89
N TYR A 172 -16.60 -7.88 -9.84
CA TYR A 172 -15.51 -8.76 -9.42
C TYR A 172 -15.28 -9.91 -10.40
N ASP A 173 -16.33 -10.45 -11.03
CA ASP A 173 -16.19 -11.47 -12.07
C ASP A 173 -15.39 -10.94 -13.27
N PHE A 174 -15.64 -9.71 -13.72
CA PHE A 174 -14.87 -9.07 -14.77
C PHE A 174 -13.39 -8.93 -14.38
N ILE A 175 -13.11 -8.45 -13.18
CA ILE A 175 -11.75 -8.28 -12.65
C ILE A 175 -11.02 -9.63 -12.61
N LEU A 176 -11.65 -10.64 -12.02
CA LEU A 176 -11.06 -11.98 -11.88
C LEU A 176 -10.86 -12.66 -13.24
N ASN A 177 -11.74 -12.40 -14.21
CA ASN A 177 -11.59 -12.93 -15.57
C ASN A 177 -10.38 -12.33 -16.27
N ASP A 178 -10.22 -11.00 -16.27
CA ASP A 178 -9.04 -10.32 -16.84
C ASP A 178 -7.73 -10.87 -16.26
N LEU A 179 -7.68 -11.06 -14.94
CA LEU A 179 -6.51 -11.61 -14.26
C LEU A 179 -6.25 -13.08 -14.66
N LYS A 180 -7.28 -13.93 -14.66
CA LYS A 180 -7.15 -15.35 -15.02
C LYS A 180 -6.68 -15.53 -16.45
N GLU A 181 -7.23 -14.76 -17.38
CA GLU A 181 -6.87 -14.83 -18.80
C GLU A 181 -5.43 -14.34 -19.08
N SER A 182 -4.85 -13.55 -18.18
CA SER A 182 -3.47 -13.07 -18.35
C SER A 182 -2.40 -14.09 -17.96
N ILE A 183 -2.70 -15.03 -17.06
CA ILE A 183 -1.69 -15.86 -16.38
C ILE A 183 -0.78 -16.61 -17.36
N ALA A 184 -1.38 -17.28 -18.37
CA ALA A 184 -0.65 -18.20 -19.25
C ALA A 184 0.48 -17.53 -20.05
N ASP A 185 0.32 -16.24 -20.35
CA ASP A 185 1.24 -15.48 -21.20
C ASP A 185 2.13 -14.53 -20.40
N LEU A 186 2.03 -14.53 -19.05
CA LEU A 186 2.92 -13.82 -18.16
C LEU A 186 4.17 -14.66 -17.81
N PRO A 187 5.32 -14.01 -17.56
CA PRO A 187 6.52 -14.74 -17.13
C PRO A 187 6.33 -15.29 -15.71
N VAL A 188 6.96 -16.42 -15.43
CA VAL A 188 6.97 -17.01 -14.08
C VAL A 188 7.76 -16.13 -13.11
N THR A 189 8.88 -15.58 -13.57
CA THR A 189 9.76 -14.66 -12.80
C THR A 189 9.99 -13.37 -13.58
N HIS A 190 10.31 -12.30 -12.88
CA HIS A 190 10.59 -10.99 -13.50
C HIS A 190 11.98 -10.92 -14.17
N GLY A 191 12.87 -11.90 -13.96
CA GLY A 191 14.24 -11.87 -14.45
C GLY A 191 14.98 -10.62 -13.93
N SER A 192 15.51 -9.81 -14.84
CA SER A 192 16.14 -8.52 -14.52
C SER A 192 15.16 -7.35 -14.48
N GLN A 193 13.89 -7.56 -14.83
CA GLN A 193 12.85 -6.50 -14.89
C GLN A 193 12.02 -6.51 -13.61
N GLN A 194 12.47 -5.81 -12.57
CA GLN A 194 11.73 -5.67 -11.33
C GLN A 194 10.43 -4.87 -11.53
N GLY A 195 9.39 -5.26 -10.80
CA GLY A 195 8.11 -4.53 -10.77
C GLY A 195 7.11 -4.86 -11.88
N ILE A 196 7.47 -5.70 -12.87
CA ILE A 196 6.51 -6.19 -13.87
C ILE A 196 5.54 -7.21 -13.27
N LEU A 197 4.38 -7.39 -13.91
CA LEU A 197 3.44 -8.42 -13.52
C LEU A 197 3.92 -9.81 -13.96
N THR A 198 3.94 -10.74 -13.02
CA THR A 198 4.33 -12.15 -13.21
C THR A 198 3.16 -13.07 -12.88
N GLN A 199 3.25 -14.34 -13.23
CA GLN A 199 2.26 -15.33 -12.81
C GLN A 199 2.06 -15.33 -11.29
N GLY A 200 3.16 -15.28 -10.52
CA GLY A 200 3.09 -15.23 -9.07
C GLY A 200 2.36 -13.98 -8.54
N ALA A 201 2.62 -12.80 -9.13
CA ALA A 201 1.93 -11.57 -8.77
C ALA A 201 0.42 -11.67 -9.04
N VAL A 202 0.04 -12.22 -10.19
CA VAL A 202 -1.37 -12.35 -10.56
C VAL A 202 -2.09 -13.40 -9.70
N TYR A 203 -1.47 -14.55 -9.41
CA TYR A 203 -2.05 -15.53 -8.49
C TYR A 203 -2.26 -14.94 -7.08
N ALA A 204 -1.28 -14.22 -6.54
CA ALA A 204 -1.41 -13.56 -5.24
C ALA A 204 -2.55 -12.53 -5.22
N LEU A 205 -2.68 -11.74 -6.29
CA LEU A 205 -3.75 -10.76 -6.46
C LEU A 205 -5.12 -11.44 -6.61
N ILE A 206 -5.26 -12.50 -7.41
CA ILE A 206 -6.52 -13.25 -7.55
C ILE A 206 -6.99 -13.76 -6.18
N ALA A 207 -6.08 -14.32 -5.38
CA ALA A 207 -6.42 -14.82 -4.04
C ALA A 207 -6.98 -13.71 -3.14
N GLU A 208 -6.33 -12.55 -3.11
CA GLU A 208 -6.78 -11.41 -2.31
C GLU A 208 -8.07 -10.79 -2.84
N ILE A 209 -8.20 -10.60 -4.14
CA ILE A 209 -9.37 -10.01 -4.79
C ILE A 209 -10.60 -10.90 -4.61
N ALA A 210 -10.45 -12.21 -4.74
CA ALA A 210 -11.53 -13.15 -4.50
C ALA A 210 -11.96 -13.15 -3.03
N LEU A 211 -11.02 -13.11 -2.07
CA LEU A 211 -11.32 -12.95 -0.65
C LEU A 211 -12.10 -11.66 -0.37
N GLN A 212 -11.65 -10.53 -0.93
CA GLN A 212 -12.32 -9.26 -0.77
C GLN A 212 -13.72 -9.30 -1.38
N GLY A 213 -13.85 -9.81 -2.60
CA GLY A 213 -15.12 -9.93 -3.31
C GLY A 213 -16.12 -10.79 -2.56
N ALA A 214 -15.70 -11.94 -2.01
CA ALA A 214 -16.56 -12.85 -1.25
C ALA A 214 -17.33 -12.16 -0.11
N ALA A 215 -16.73 -11.13 0.51
CA ALA A 215 -17.39 -10.38 1.58
C ALA A 215 -18.47 -9.41 1.09
N TYR A 216 -18.44 -9.00 -0.17
CA TYR A 216 -19.30 -7.96 -0.71
C TYR A 216 -20.39 -8.46 -1.66
N ILE A 217 -20.23 -9.68 -2.20
CA ILE A 217 -21.25 -10.28 -3.08
C ILE A 217 -22.41 -10.86 -2.26
N GLU A 218 -23.61 -10.84 -2.83
CA GLU A 218 -24.80 -11.35 -2.16
C GLU A 218 -24.87 -12.89 -2.14
N ASN A 219 -24.40 -13.52 -3.21
CA ASN A 219 -24.43 -14.97 -3.40
C ASN A 219 -23.14 -15.44 -4.09
N GLY A 220 -22.72 -16.69 -3.82
CA GLY A 220 -21.55 -17.30 -4.47
C GLY A 220 -20.24 -17.15 -3.69
N GLN A 221 -20.31 -16.90 -2.37
CA GLN A 221 -19.13 -16.76 -1.52
C GLN A 221 -18.20 -17.97 -1.59
N GLU A 222 -18.75 -19.19 -1.58
CA GLU A 222 -17.98 -20.43 -1.66
C GLU A 222 -17.23 -20.59 -2.99
N GLU A 223 -17.80 -20.11 -4.10
CA GLU A 223 -17.10 -20.03 -5.38
C GLU A 223 -15.86 -19.14 -5.27
N TYR A 224 -16.00 -17.97 -4.64
CA TYR A 224 -14.91 -17.01 -4.46
C TYR A 224 -13.83 -17.52 -3.50
N TYR A 225 -14.23 -18.20 -2.40
CA TYR A 225 -13.27 -18.89 -1.52
C TYR A 225 -12.53 -20.00 -2.27
N SER A 226 -13.20 -20.74 -3.14
CA SER A 226 -12.56 -21.75 -3.99
C SER A 226 -11.58 -21.13 -5.00
N ILE A 227 -11.91 -19.98 -5.58
CA ILE A 227 -11.00 -19.23 -6.46
C ILE A 227 -9.77 -18.75 -5.67
N ALA A 228 -9.97 -18.17 -4.49
CA ALA A 228 -8.87 -17.71 -3.64
C ALA A 228 -7.95 -18.85 -3.20
N LYS A 229 -8.55 -19.99 -2.82
CA LYS A 229 -7.83 -21.22 -2.46
C LYS A 229 -6.96 -21.70 -3.62
N LYS A 230 -7.58 -21.89 -4.79
CA LYS A 230 -6.89 -22.41 -5.99
C LYS A 230 -5.75 -21.50 -6.41
N ALA A 231 -5.96 -20.19 -6.44
CA ALA A 231 -4.93 -19.24 -6.81
C ALA A 231 -3.74 -19.25 -5.82
N SER A 232 -4.02 -19.40 -4.50
CA SER A 232 -2.96 -19.55 -3.51
C SER A 232 -2.17 -20.84 -3.70
N GLU A 233 -2.84 -21.97 -3.95
CA GLU A 233 -2.21 -23.27 -4.20
C GLU A 233 -1.37 -23.25 -5.50
N ASP A 234 -1.86 -22.59 -6.55
CA ASP A 234 -1.12 -22.40 -7.80
C ASP A 234 0.14 -21.54 -7.59
N LEU A 235 0.02 -20.44 -6.83
CA LEU A 235 1.16 -19.63 -6.42
C LEU A 235 2.23 -20.46 -5.71
N PHE A 236 1.82 -21.27 -4.72
CA PHE A 236 2.76 -22.10 -3.96
C PHE A 236 3.41 -23.17 -4.85
N SER A 237 2.68 -23.72 -5.81
CA SER A 237 3.19 -24.73 -6.75
C SER A 237 4.24 -24.21 -7.73
N LEU A 238 4.35 -22.89 -7.91
CA LEU A 238 5.43 -22.29 -8.72
C LEU A 238 6.82 -22.56 -8.13
N ASN A 239 6.91 -22.81 -6.82
CA ASN A 239 8.18 -23.04 -6.09
C ASN A 239 9.25 -21.96 -6.34
N GLN A 240 8.83 -20.72 -6.51
CA GLN A 240 9.72 -19.56 -6.76
C GLN A 240 9.99 -18.73 -5.51
N TYR A 241 9.13 -18.85 -4.51
CA TYR A 241 9.11 -17.94 -3.35
C TYR A 241 9.39 -18.70 -2.05
N GLU A 242 10.12 -18.06 -1.15
CA GLU A 242 10.47 -18.57 0.19
C GLU A 242 10.31 -17.44 1.20
N LEU A 243 9.86 -17.75 2.46
CA LEU A 243 9.83 -16.74 3.51
C LEU A 243 11.24 -16.23 3.81
N ASP A 244 11.37 -14.93 3.93
CA ASP A 244 12.63 -14.30 4.27
C ASP A 244 12.92 -14.44 5.78
N ALA A 245 14.11 -14.89 6.12
CA ALA A 245 14.50 -15.02 7.51
C ALA A 245 14.74 -13.66 8.21
N ASN A 246 14.94 -12.59 7.43
CA ASN A 246 15.21 -11.25 7.93
C ASN A 246 14.13 -10.25 7.53
N TYR A 247 13.03 -10.29 8.27
CA TYR A 247 11.90 -9.39 8.06
C TYR A 247 12.31 -7.90 8.07
N GLU A 248 13.21 -7.48 8.98
CA GLU A 248 13.64 -6.08 9.06
C GLU A 248 14.34 -5.62 7.77
N LYS A 249 15.31 -6.39 7.29
CA LYS A 249 16.07 -6.00 6.10
C LYS A 249 15.24 -5.99 4.83
N MET A 250 14.26 -6.90 4.73
CA MET A 250 13.34 -6.96 3.60
C MET A 250 12.57 -5.65 3.40
N PHE A 251 12.33 -4.86 4.47
CA PHE A 251 11.63 -3.58 4.38
C PHE A 251 12.52 -2.37 4.50
N ASN A 252 13.66 -2.49 5.19
CA ASN A 252 14.47 -1.34 5.60
C ASN A 252 15.82 -1.24 4.86
N GLU A 253 16.14 -2.18 3.96
CA GLU A 253 17.35 -2.16 3.13
C GLU A 253 17.00 -2.47 1.67
N PHE A 254 17.22 -1.50 0.77
CA PHE A 254 16.82 -1.60 -0.64
C PHE A 254 17.50 -2.78 -1.38
N ASP A 255 18.83 -2.87 -1.27
CA ASP A 255 19.60 -3.90 -1.99
C ASP A 255 19.28 -5.31 -1.47
N TYR A 256 19.03 -5.44 -0.16
CA TYR A 256 18.59 -6.69 0.42
C TYR A 256 17.20 -7.09 -0.09
N ALA A 257 16.27 -6.15 -0.11
CA ALA A 257 14.90 -6.37 -0.59
C ALA A 257 14.88 -6.83 -2.05
N MET A 258 15.73 -6.25 -2.90
CA MET A 258 15.83 -6.66 -4.31
C MET A 258 16.28 -8.13 -4.50
N GLY A 259 16.98 -8.70 -3.54
CA GLY A 259 17.39 -10.10 -3.53
C GLY A 259 16.45 -11.03 -2.78
N SER A 260 15.42 -10.50 -2.09
CA SER A 260 14.51 -11.31 -1.29
C SER A 260 13.63 -12.20 -2.15
N LYS A 261 13.60 -13.49 -1.84
CA LYS A 261 12.72 -14.46 -2.50
C LYS A 261 11.28 -14.41 -2.00
N GLU A 262 11.01 -13.66 -0.94
CA GLU A 262 9.65 -13.51 -0.43
C GLU A 262 8.83 -12.50 -1.22
N ILE A 263 9.46 -11.46 -1.76
CA ILE A 263 8.80 -10.38 -2.47
C ILE A 263 8.30 -10.88 -3.83
N ILE A 264 6.98 -10.82 -4.04
CA ILE A 264 6.31 -11.24 -5.27
C ILE A 264 6.07 -10.06 -6.21
N LEU A 265 5.65 -8.93 -5.64
CA LEU A 265 5.41 -7.67 -6.35
C LEU A 265 5.72 -6.51 -5.44
N ALA A 266 6.53 -5.59 -5.92
CA ALA A 266 6.85 -4.34 -5.23
C ALA A 266 7.01 -3.20 -6.22
N GLN A 267 6.82 -1.97 -5.73
CA GLN A 267 7.28 -0.78 -6.43
C GLN A 267 8.75 -0.54 -6.09
N TRP A 268 9.55 -0.29 -7.12
CA TRP A 268 10.97 0.00 -7.01
C TRP A 268 11.23 1.40 -7.55
N LYS A 269 11.66 2.30 -6.69
CA LYS A 269 11.97 3.69 -7.03
C LYS A 269 13.49 3.88 -6.98
N HIS A 270 14.03 4.52 -8.01
CA HIS A 270 15.46 4.72 -8.17
C HIS A 270 15.85 6.17 -7.90
N GLU A 271 17.06 6.40 -7.38
CA GLU A 271 17.56 7.75 -7.04
C GLU A 271 17.59 8.72 -8.23
N THR A 272 17.64 8.21 -9.47
CA THR A 272 17.61 9.04 -10.67
C THR A 272 16.34 9.86 -10.85
N ASN A 273 15.23 9.42 -10.25
CA ASN A 273 13.90 10.04 -10.40
C ASN A 273 13.09 10.03 -9.10
N THR A 274 13.72 9.79 -7.96
CA THR A 274 13.08 9.80 -6.65
C THR A 274 13.90 10.65 -5.68
N GLN A 275 13.23 11.61 -5.03
CA GLN A 275 13.78 12.39 -3.92
C GLN A 275 13.09 11.97 -2.63
N PHE A 276 13.74 12.12 -1.50
CA PHE A 276 13.19 11.77 -0.18
C PHE A 276 11.84 12.44 0.07
N SER A 277 11.70 13.72 -0.28
CA SER A 277 10.46 14.49 -0.18
C SER A 277 9.28 13.91 -0.98
N ASN A 278 9.56 13.09 -1.97
CA ASN A 278 8.53 12.46 -2.82
C ASN A 278 8.20 11.02 -2.36
N THR A 279 8.71 10.61 -1.21
CA THR A 279 8.42 9.30 -0.62
C THR A 279 7.47 9.43 0.56
N TRP A 280 6.66 8.44 0.80
CA TRP A 280 5.81 8.40 2.00
C TRP A 280 6.63 8.23 3.29
N ILE A 281 7.87 7.75 3.20
CA ILE A 281 8.80 7.63 4.34
C ILE A 281 8.98 8.99 5.04
N GLN A 282 8.96 10.09 4.28
CA GLN A 282 9.06 11.43 4.84
C GLN A 282 8.03 11.68 5.94
N GLY A 283 6.81 11.16 5.79
CA GLY A 283 5.74 11.26 6.78
C GLY A 283 5.96 10.43 8.05
N LEU A 284 6.96 9.54 8.08
CA LEU A 284 7.30 8.70 9.24
C LEU A 284 8.52 9.22 10.02
N VAL A 285 9.38 10.01 9.39
CA VAL A 285 10.64 10.49 9.96
C VAL A 285 10.42 11.82 10.68
N PRO A 286 10.94 12.01 11.91
CA PRO A 286 10.85 13.28 12.62
C PRO A 286 11.46 14.45 11.84
N ASN A 287 11.11 15.68 12.24
CA ASN A 287 11.78 16.88 11.77
C ASN A 287 12.61 17.48 12.91
N VAL A 288 13.93 17.44 12.78
CA VAL A 288 14.88 17.97 13.75
C VAL A 288 15.99 18.71 13.03
N ASN A 289 15.98 20.02 13.11
CA ASN A 289 17.00 20.83 12.46
C ASN A 289 18.31 20.94 13.26
N ASN A 290 19.38 21.44 12.59
CA ASN A 290 20.72 21.56 13.17
C ASN A 290 20.81 22.42 14.45
N ASP A 291 19.94 23.41 14.60
CA ASP A 291 19.99 24.31 15.77
C ASP A 291 19.37 23.62 16.99
N LYS A 292 18.33 22.83 16.77
CA LYS A 292 17.64 22.07 17.82
C LYS A 292 18.44 20.88 18.34
N ILE A 293 19.24 20.23 17.49
CA ILE A 293 20.14 19.13 17.92
C ILE A 293 21.01 19.53 19.11
N LYS A 294 21.51 20.77 19.14
CA LYS A 294 22.38 21.30 20.18
C LYS A 294 21.71 21.43 21.54
N GLU A 295 20.39 21.48 21.58
CA GLU A 295 19.61 21.57 22.83
C GLU A 295 19.53 20.23 23.57
N PHE A 296 19.74 19.11 22.86
CA PHE A 296 19.68 17.75 23.44
C PHE A 296 21.06 17.24 23.83
N THR A 297 21.29 17.16 25.10
CA THR A 297 22.59 16.74 25.67
C THR A 297 22.55 15.38 26.36
N ASN A 298 21.34 14.83 26.65
CA ASN A 298 21.24 13.57 27.42
C ASN A 298 19.95 12.79 27.06
N PRO A 299 20.01 11.81 26.19
CA PRO A 299 21.10 11.54 25.25
C PRO A 299 21.16 12.59 24.12
N PRO A 300 22.32 12.88 23.57
CA PRO A 300 22.43 13.80 22.45
C PRO A 300 21.85 13.17 21.19
N LEU A 301 21.20 13.99 20.34
CA LEU A 301 20.93 13.61 18.98
C LEU A 301 22.18 13.84 18.14
N VAL A 302 22.63 12.83 17.42
CA VAL A 302 23.82 12.86 16.57
C VAL A 302 23.48 13.37 15.18
N ASP A 303 22.25 13.00 14.70
CA ASP A 303 21.76 13.37 13.38
C ASP A 303 20.59 14.36 13.51
N ASN A 304 20.52 15.29 12.59
CA ASN A 304 19.28 15.98 12.31
C ASN A 304 18.43 15.13 11.35
N PHE A 305 17.11 15.34 11.41
CA PHE A 305 16.15 14.64 10.59
C PHE A 305 15.33 15.66 9.79
N GLU A 306 15.10 15.41 8.51
CA GLU A 306 14.31 16.29 7.64
C GLU A 306 13.01 15.65 7.16
N GLY A 307 12.42 14.81 8.00
CA GLY A 307 11.08 14.31 7.76
C GLY A 307 10.00 15.36 8.01
N TRP A 308 8.76 14.96 7.76
CA TRP A 308 7.54 15.70 8.10
C TRP A 308 6.58 14.72 8.75
N PRO A 309 6.79 14.38 10.03
CA PRO A 309 6.07 13.28 10.66
C PRO A 309 4.58 13.62 10.73
N SER A 310 3.80 12.85 10.02
CA SER A 310 2.34 12.99 9.94
C SER A 310 1.61 11.71 10.35
N THR A 311 2.33 10.60 10.47
CA THR A 311 1.76 9.28 10.73
C THR A 311 2.56 8.58 11.83
N PHE A 312 1.84 8.13 12.86
CA PHE A 312 2.40 7.51 14.06
C PHE A 312 1.71 6.18 14.34
N PRO A 313 2.43 5.15 14.86
CA PRO A 313 1.79 3.91 15.25
C PRO A 313 0.87 4.12 16.45
N SER A 314 -0.33 3.55 16.41
CA SER A 314 -1.25 3.58 17.56
C SER A 314 -0.75 2.67 18.69
N CYS A 315 -1.10 2.99 19.94
CA CYS A 315 -0.83 2.09 21.08
C CYS A 315 -1.52 0.74 20.91
N ASP A 316 -2.70 0.71 20.29
CA ASP A 316 -3.39 -0.55 19.97
C ASP A 316 -2.61 -1.46 19.02
N LEU A 317 -1.84 -0.89 18.09
CA LEU A 317 -0.91 -1.67 17.26
C LEU A 317 0.26 -2.20 18.10
N ILE A 318 0.80 -1.38 19.00
CA ILE A 318 1.88 -1.79 19.93
C ILE A 318 1.43 -2.96 20.79
N ASP A 319 0.21 -2.92 21.31
CA ASP A 319 -0.37 -3.97 22.15
C ASP A 319 -0.60 -5.29 21.40
N ALA A 320 -0.76 -5.22 20.07
CA ALA A 320 -0.93 -6.42 19.25
C ALA A 320 0.34 -7.32 19.17
N TYR A 321 1.54 -6.75 19.37
CA TYR A 321 2.77 -7.53 19.40
C TYR A 321 2.92 -8.28 20.72
N GLU A 322 3.03 -9.60 20.68
CA GLU A 322 3.18 -10.44 21.86
C GLU A 322 4.61 -10.39 22.44
N VAL A 323 4.75 -10.82 23.68
CA VAL A 323 6.02 -10.95 24.41
C VAL A 323 6.26 -12.41 24.70
N ILE A 324 7.46 -12.92 24.46
CA ILE A 324 7.88 -14.22 24.95
C ILE A 324 8.23 -14.06 26.43
N ASP A 325 7.39 -14.61 27.30
CA ASP A 325 7.56 -14.57 28.74
C ASP A 325 8.63 -15.57 29.23
N GLU A 326 8.96 -15.54 30.50
CA GLU A 326 9.98 -16.42 31.13
C GLU A 326 9.64 -17.92 31.03
N ASP A 327 8.36 -18.26 30.91
CA ASP A 327 7.89 -19.63 30.68
C ASP A 327 7.97 -20.07 29.19
N GLY A 328 8.49 -19.21 28.31
CA GLY A 328 8.62 -19.47 26.88
C GLY A 328 7.32 -19.33 26.09
N GLN A 329 6.22 -18.91 26.71
CA GLN A 329 4.95 -18.70 26.05
C GLN A 329 4.82 -17.25 25.57
N ALA A 330 4.16 -17.06 24.43
CA ALA A 330 3.82 -15.74 23.94
C ALA A 330 2.54 -15.23 24.64
N LYS A 331 2.60 -14.01 25.18
CA LYS A 331 1.54 -13.38 25.96
C LYS A 331 1.40 -11.91 25.59
N ASP A 332 0.24 -11.32 25.91
CA ASP A 332 0.10 -9.88 25.97
C ASP A 332 1.10 -9.31 26.99
N TRP A 333 1.68 -8.14 26.69
CA TRP A 333 2.76 -7.59 27.54
C TRP A 333 2.33 -7.37 29.00
N ASP A 334 1.07 -7.00 29.25
CA ASP A 334 0.50 -6.77 30.58
C ASP A 334 0.17 -8.07 31.35
N LYS A 335 0.31 -9.23 30.71
CA LYS A 335 0.11 -10.57 31.30
C LYS A 335 1.42 -11.31 31.57
N THR A 336 2.56 -10.69 31.29
CA THR A 336 3.88 -11.30 31.48
C THR A 336 4.39 -11.23 32.89
N SER A 337 5.31 -12.14 33.25
CA SER A 337 6.07 -12.08 34.50
C SER A 337 6.90 -10.79 34.59
N TYR A 338 7.39 -10.26 33.47
CA TYR A 338 8.12 -8.99 33.41
C TYR A 338 7.26 -7.82 33.90
N TYR A 339 6.03 -7.72 33.45
CA TYR A 339 5.11 -6.68 33.88
C TYR A 339 4.67 -6.86 35.34
N GLN A 340 4.40 -8.11 35.79
CA GLN A 340 4.06 -8.39 37.18
C GLN A 340 5.22 -8.03 38.14
N ASN A 341 6.46 -8.33 37.73
CA ASN A 341 7.65 -7.92 38.50
C ASN A 341 7.78 -6.40 38.58
N TYR A 342 7.52 -5.68 37.46
CA TYR A 342 7.51 -4.22 37.43
C TYR A 342 6.47 -3.64 38.39
N ILE A 343 5.24 -4.14 38.38
CA ILE A 343 4.18 -3.69 39.29
C ILE A 343 4.54 -3.91 40.74
N THR A 344 5.21 -5.02 41.07
CA THR A 344 5.54 -5.41 42.43
C THR A 344 6.79 -4.70 42.98
N ASN A 345 7.81 -4.60 42.14
CA ASN A 345 9.15 -4.20 42.57
C ASN A 345 9.64 -2.89 41.97
N GLY A 346 8.85 -2.31 41.04
CA GLY A 346 9.28 -1.16 40.26
C GLY A 346 10.35 -1.56 39.22
N GLY A 347 11.00 -0.56 38.65
CA GLY A 347 12.04 -0.73 37.64
C GLY A 347 11.80 0.14 36.41
N TYR A 348 12.53 -0.14 35.35
CA TYR A 348 12.36 0.63 34.10
C TYR A 348 11.20 0.10 33.27
N VAL A 349 10.42 1.02 32.73
CA VAL A 349 9.28 0.75 31.82
C VAL A 349 9.72 -0.09 30.61
N SER A 350 10.92 0.18 30.09
CA SER A 350 11.48 -0.59 28.96
C SER A 350 11.62 -2.08 29.25
N ASN A 351 11.93 -2.46 30.47
CA ASN A 351 12.04 -3.87 30.87
C ASN A 351 10.66 -4.54 31.04
N ALA A 352 9.65 -3.77 31.38
CA ALA A 352 8.29 -4.25 31.58
C ALA A 352 7.53 -4.43 30.25
N ILE A 353 7.71 -3.47 29.32
CA ILE A 353 6.86 -3.37 28.11
C ILE A 353 7.61 -3.85 26.84
N TYR A 354 8.91 -3.54 26.71
CA TYR A 354 9.62 -3.71 25.44
C TYR A 354 10.54 -4.92 25.36
N LYS A 355 10.74 -5.65 26.46
CA LYS A 355 11.62 -6.80 26.50
C LYS A 355 10.99 -8.02 25.83
N ASN A 356 11.77 -8.79 25.08
CA ASN A 356 11.40 -10.07 24.45
C ASN A 356 10.11 -10.03 23.62
N ARG A 357 9.82 -8.90 22.97
CA ARG A 357 8.72 -8.77 22.05
C ARG A 357 8.90 -9.65 20.79
N ASP A 358 7.81 -9.93 20.11
CA ASP A 358 7.78 -10.32 18.72
C ASP A 358 8.87 -9.56 17.92
N LYS A 359 9.69 -10.26 17.15
CA LYS A 359 10.81 -9.64 16.43
C LYS A 359 10.36 -8.55 15.46
N ARG A 360 9.16 -8.69 14.90
CA ARG A 360 8.56 -7.68 14.02
C ARG A 360 8.28 -6.36 14.74
N PHE A 361 8.09 -6.37 16.07
CA PHE A 361 7.99 -5.13 16.85
C PHE A 361 9.23 -4.27 16.67
N TYR A 362 10.41 -4.84 16.86
CA TYR A 362 11.67 -4.08 16.73
C TYR A 362 11.97 -3.66 15.29
N ALA A 363 11.51 -4.43 14.32
CA ALA A 363 11.66 -4.12 12.89
C ALA A 363 10.68 -3.02 12.42
N THR A 364 9.56 -2.82 13.12
CA THR A 364 8.47 -1.94 12.71
C THR A 364 8.40 -0.66 13.53
N ILE A 365 8.75 -0.72 14.82
CA ILE A 365 8.49 0.32 15.82
C ILE A 365 9.79 0.88 16.38
N VAL A 366 9.83 2.19 16.54
CA VAL A 366 10.84 2.90 17.34
C VAL A 366 10.19 3.24 18.67
N GLN A 367 10.71 2.67 19.75
CA GLN A 367 10.25 2.91 21.12
C GLN A 367 11.26 3.76 21.90
N ASP A 368 10.85 4.21 23.08
CA ASP A 368 11.73 4.94 23.99
C ASP A 368 13.05 4.22 24.25
N SER A 369 14.14 4.95 24.22
CA SER A 369 15.51 4.47 24.44
C SER A 369 16.04 3.52 23.36
N SER A 370 15.45 3.49 22.16
CA SER A 370 15.95 2.70 21.04
C SER A 370 16.92 3.47 20.15
N LYS A 371 17.76 2.72 19.43
CA LYS A 371 18.59 3.30 18.37
C LYS A 371 17.73 3.61 17.15
N TYR A 372 17.84 4.83 16.63
CA TYR A 372 17.20 5.28 15.39
C TYR A 372 18.19 6.17 14.63
N PHE A 373 18.52 5.79 13.40
CA PHE A 373 19.72 6.28 12.69
C PHE A 373 20.97 6.12 13.60
N ASN A 374 21.78 7.15 13.80
CA ASN A 374 22.96 7.09 14.67
C ASN A 374 22.69 7.57 16.12
N SER A 375 21.44 7.89 16.43
CA SER A 375 21.04 8.47 17.71
C SER A 375 20.33 7.45 18.61
N ILE A 376 20.44 7.62 19.92
CA ILE A 376 19.50 7.02 20.87
C ILE A 376 18.36 8.03 21.04
N VAL A 377 17.15 7.60 20.67
CA VAL A 377 15.96 8.43 20.75
C VAL A 377 15.16 8.14 22.00
N THR A 378 14.61 9.17 22.61
CA THR A 378 13.82 9.07 23.83
C THR A 378 12.51 9.82 23.69
N MET A 379 11.40 9.11 23.91
CA MET A 379 10.04 9.65 23.83
C MET A 379 9.46 9.97 25.22
N ARG A 380 10.20 9.68 26.27
CA ARG A 380 9.86 10.00 27.66
C ARG A 380 9.84 11.49 27.92
N ASP A 381 9.31 11.89 29.07
CA ASP A 381 9.27 13.30 29.49
C ASP A 381 10.66 13.93 29.38
N LYS A 382 10.74 15.13 28.80
CA LYS A 382 11.99 15.84 28.44
C LYS A 382 12.93 15.07 27.49
N GLY A 383 12.45 13.98 26.91
CA GLY A 383 13.21 13.22 25.90
C GLY A 383 13.40 14.02 24.60
N ASN A 384 14.41 13.60 23.84
CA ASN A 384 14.81 14.31 22.62
C ASN A 384 13.78 14.22 21.47
N LEU A 385 12.88 13.22 21.48
CA LEU A 385 11.76 13.11 20.54
C LEU A 385 10.39 13.03 21.27
N HIS A 386 10.30 13.54 22.49
CA HIS A 386 9.02 13.64 23.18
C HIS A 386 8.06 14.55 22.39
N TRP A 387 6.77 14.21 22.36
CA TRP A 387 5.75 14.97 21.60
C TRP A 387 5.72 16.47 21.95
N ASN A 388 6.12 16.85 23.15
CA ASN A 388 6.18 18.24 23.63
C ASN A 388 7.55 18.91 23.41
N SER A 389 8.57 18.20 22.94
CA SER A 389 9.91 18.76 22.72
C SER A 389 9.96 19.81 21.61
N ARG A 390 8.92 19.87 20.76
CA ARG A 390 8.77 20.80 19.63
C ARG A 390 10.01 20.95 18.77
N VAL A 391 10.66 19.81 18.57
CA VAL A 391 11.83 19.74 17.71
C VAL A 391 11.36 19.90 16.27
N GLY A 392 11.84 20.94 15.56
CA GLY A 392 11.42 21.19 14.19
C GLY A 392 10.12 21.98 14.02
N GLY A 393 9.72 22.78 15.01
CA GLY A 393 8.53 23.64 14.94
C GLY A 393 7.24 22.94 15.37
N ASP A 394 6.13 23.29 14.74
CA ASP A 394 4.79 22.79 15.11
C ASP A 394 4.50 21.33 14.70
N TRP A 395 5.40 20.68 14.01
CA TRP A 395 5.22 19.38 13.39
C TRP A 395 5.72 18.22 14.25
N GLY A 396 5.57 18.30 15.50
CA GLY A 396 5.60 17.20 16.45
C GLY A 396 6.67 16.13 16.31
N SER A 397 6.91 15.53 17.42
CA SER A 397 7.63 14.28 17.54
C SER A 397 6.62 13.17 17.81
N ALA A 398 7.00 12.07 18.36
CA ALA A 398 6.21 10.87 18.61
C ALA A 398 4.90 11.13 19.39
N LEU A 399 3.81 11.51 18.72
CA LEU A 399 2.52 11.83 19.33
C LEU A 399 1.94 10.71 20.20
N THR A 400 2.20 9.47 19.85
CA THR A 400 1.73 8.29 20.59
C THR A 400 2.75 7.75 21.59
N GLY A 401 3.96 8.33 21.61
CA GLY A 401 5.12 7.79 22.32
C GLY A 401 5.93 6.81 21.48
N TYR A 402 5.61 6.66 20.20
CA TYR A 402 6.24 5.76 19.25
C TYR A 402 6.41 6.39 17.87
N LEU A 403 7.36 5.84 17.08
CA LEU A 403 7.52 6.14 15.66
C LEU A 403 7.58 4.85 14.85
N TYR A 404 7.43 4.96 13.54
CA TYR A 404 7.64 3.84 12.64
C TYR A 404 9.10 3.67 12.24
N ARG A 405 9.55 2.42 12.20
CA ARG A 405 10.83 1.99 11.64
C ARG A 405 10.66 1.31 10.29
N LYS A 406 9.59 0.51 10.13
CA LYS A 406 9.34 -0.25 8.89
C LYS A 406 9.23 0.67 7.68
N GLY A 407 10.06 0.39 6.68
CA GLY A 407 10.18 1.19 5.46
C GLY A 407 11.15 2.36 5.58
N VAL A 408 11.72 2.63 6.76
CA VAL A 408 12.68 3.72 6.96
C VAL A 408 14.11 3.17 6.87
N TYR A 409 14.88 3.66 5.89
CA TYR A 409 16.28 3.30 5.74
C TYR A 409 17.13 4.13 6.69
N THR A 410 17.66 3.50 7.73
CA THR A 410 18.39 4.17 8.81
C THR A 410 19.92 4.10 8.68
N ASP A 411 20.42 3.46 7.63
CA ASP A 411 21.83 3.34 7.30
C ASP A 411 22.40 4.61 6.66
N LYS A 412 21.56 5.40 6.04
CA LYS A 412 21.92 6.68 5.42
C LYS A 412 21.03 7.80 5.95
N LYS A 413 21.67 8.92 6.28
CA LYS A 413 20.96 10.17 6.50
C LYS A 413 20.53 10.72 5.13
N VAL A 414 19.27 11.08 5.01
CA VAL A 414 18.71 11.61 3.77
C VAL A 414 18.07 12.97 4.06
N TRP A 415 18.42 13.96 3.26
CA TRP A 415 17.87 15.30 3.29
C TRP A 415 16.63 15.40 2.41
N TYR A 416 15.80 16.42 2.65
CA TYR A 416 14.55 16.67 1.94
C TYR A 416 14.65 16.54 0.42
N SER A 417 15.68 17.11 -0.19
CA SER A 417 15.90 17.11 -1.65
C SER A 417 16.85 16.05 -2.14
N ASP A 418 17.37 15.18 -1.26
CA ASP A 418 18.35 14.19 -1.65
C ASP A 418 17.72 13.11 -2.55
N PRO A 419 18.44 12.71 -3.61
CA PRO A 419 18.10 11.51 -4.36
C PRO A 419 18.09 10.30 -3.43
N THR A 420 17.08 9.44 -3.57
CA THR A 420 16.96 8.26 -2.71
C THR A 420 16.42 7.07 -3.46
N TYR A 421 16.89 5.88 -3.09
CA TYR A 421 16.22 4.62 -3.41
C TYR A 421 15.04 4.44 -2.48
N TYR A 422 14.00 3.77 -2.98
CA TYR A 422 12.85 3.43 -2.19
C TYR A 422 12.14 2.21 -2.77
N HIS A 423 11.58 1.36 -1.92
CA HIS A 423 10.69 0.30 -2.37
C HIS A 423 9.46 0.19 -1.48
N TYR A 424 8.40 -0.31 -2.08
CA TYR A 424 7.17 -0.63 -1.36
C TYR A 424 6.67 -2.02 -1.74
N VAL A 425 6.58 -2.90 -0.75
CA VAL A 425 6.13 -4.28 -0.97
C VAL A 425 4.61 -4.31 -1.09
N ILE A 426 4.11 -4.83 -2.22
CA ILE A 426 2.68 -4.94 -2.52
C ILE A 426 2.18 -6.35 -2.20
N MET A 427 2.85 -7.35 -2.77
CA MET A 427 2.57 -8.77 -2.55
C MET A 427 3.83 -9.52 -2.19
N ARG A 428 3.74 -10.37 -1.19
CA ARG A 428 4.81 -11.25 -0.72
C ARG A 428 4.23 -12.56 -0.18
N LEU A 429 5.08 -13.56 -0.01
CA LEU A 429 4.65 -14.90 0.38
C LEU A 429 3.97 -14.94 1.75
N GLY A 430 4.46 -14.17 2.74
CA GLY A 430 3.81 -14.07 4.05
C GLY A 430 2.37 -13.58 3.97
N ARG A 431 2.10 -12.56 3.13
CA ARG A 431 0.72 -12.10 2.85
C ARG A 431 -0.12 -13.19 2.17
N ALA A 432 0.45 -13.90 1.20
CA ALA A 432 -0.24 -15.00 0.52
C ALA A 432 -0.59 -16.15 1.48
N TYR A 433 0.29 -16.49 2.42
CA TYR A 433 0.00 -17.47 3.46
C TYR A 433 -1.16 -17.04 4.35
N LEU A 434 -1.22 -15.77 4.73
CA LEU A 434 -2.33 -15.26 5.53
C LEU A 434 -3.64 -15.15 4.74
N ASN A 435 -3.60 -14.89 3.42
CA ASN A 435 -4.78 -14.99 2.56
C ASN A 435 -5.31 -16.42 2.52
N TYR A 436 -4.43 -17.41 2.35
CA TYR A 436 -4.80 -18.82 2.36
C TYR A 436 -5.35 -19.27 3.72
N ALA A 437 -4.72 -18.83 4.82
CA ALA A 437 -5.21 -19.11 6.17
C ALA A 437 -6.64 -18.58 6.39
N GLU A 438 -6.95 -17.36 5.89
CA GLU A 438 -8.31 -16.81 5.98
C GLU A 438 -9.32 -17.67 5.22
N VAL A 439 -8.98 -18.10 4.00
CA VAL A 439 -9.84 -19.02 3.23
C VAL A 439 -10.09 -20.31 4.01
N MET A 440 -9.04 -20.89 4.61
CA MET A 440 -9.18 -22.11 5.40
C MET A 440 -10.07 -21.91 6.62
N LEU A 441 -9.97 -20.77 7.31
CA LEU A 441 -10.87 -20.42 8.42
C LEU A 441 -12.32 -20.27 7.95
N ARG A 442 -12.56 -19.59 6.83
CA ARG A 442 -13.89 -19.43 6.23
C ARG A 442 -14.52 -20.77 5.85
N GLN A 443 -13.70 -21.74 5.44
CA GLN A 443 -14.14 -23.11 5.12
C GLN A 443 -14.12 -24.07 6.30
N GLY A 444 -13.82 -23.61 7.53
CA GLY A 444 -13.80 -24.41 8.74
C GLY A 444 -12.58 -25.34 8.90
N ASN A 445 -11.57 -25.22 8.05
CA ASN A 445 -10.34 -26.00 8.13
C ASN A 445 -9.31 -25.31 9.05
N ILE A 446 -9.56 -25.42 10.36
CA ILE A 446 -8.77 -24.72 11.39
C ILE A 446 -7.33 -25.20 11.41
N GLN A 447 -7.10 -26.52 11.30
CA GLN A 447 -5.75 -27.08 11.35
C GLN A 447 -4.85 -26.46 10.28
N THR A 448 -5.27 -26.49 9.01
CA THR A 448 -4.50 -25.90 7.91
C THR A 448 -4.31 -24.40 8.08
N ALA A 449 -5.35 -23.68 8.56
CA ALA A 449 -5.23 -22.26 8.83
C ALA A 449 -4.10 -21.95 9.83
N ILE A 450 -4.07 -22.67 10.95
CA ILE A 450 -3.03 -22.49 11.98
C ILE A 450 -1.63 -22.88 11.47
N GLU A 451 -1.52 -23.92 10.66
CA GLU A 451 -0.25 -24.29 10.03
C GLU A 451 0.32 -23.13 9.18
N TYR A 452 -0.53 -22.42 8.40
CA TYR A 452 -0.11 -21.28 7.59
C TYR A 452 0.14 -20.02 8.43
N ILE A 453 -0.63 -19.76 9.48
CA ILE A 453 -0.36 -18.70 10.46
C ILE A 453 0.99 -18.91 11.13
N ASN A 454 1.31 -20.14 11.52
CA ASN A 454 2.57 -20.47 12.16
C ASN A 454 3.80 -20.21 11.28
N LYS A 455 3.66 -20.23 9.95
CA LYS A 455 4.79 -19.94 9.04
C LYS A 455 5.33 -18.52 9.26
N THR A 456 4.47 -17.50 9.29
CA THR A 456 4.89 -16.11 9.54
C THR A 456 5.21 -15.88 11.01
N ARG A 457 4.38 -16.38 11.90
CA ARG A 457 4.55 -16.26 13.35
C ARG A 457 5.92 -16.74 13.83
N THR A 458 6.35 -17.91 13.39
CA THR A 458 7.63 -18.49 13.83
C THR A 458 8.82 -17.90 13.08
N THR A 459 8.72 -17.67 11.79
CA THR A 459 9.83 -17.18 10.96
C THR A 459 10.09 -15.70 11.19
N HIS A 460 9.08 -14.86 11.02
CA HIS A 460 9.22 -13.40 11.16
C HIS A 460 9.11 -12.93 12.61
N GLY A 461 8.10 -13.45 13.32
CA GLY A 461 7.87 -13.07 14.72
C GLY A 461 8.86 -13.68 15.70
N GLY A 462 9.45 -14.83 15.39
CA GLY A 462 10.26 -15.62 16.31
C GLY A 462 9.47 -16.11 17.53
N LEU A 463 8.13 -16.14 17.42
CA LEU A 463 7.22 -16.57 18.46
C LEU A 463 7.05 -18.10 18.45
N PRO A 464 6.68 -18.72 19.57
CA PRO A 464 6.33 -20.14 19.59
C PRO A 464 5.11 -20.43 18.70
N ALA A 465 5.10 -21.59 18.07
CA ALA A 465 3.99 -22.04 17.24
C ALA A 465 2.71 -22.20 18.07
N LEU A 466 1.58 -21.84 17.48
CA LEU A 466 0.26 -22.07 18.04
C LEU A 466 -0.15 -23.53 17.89
N SER A 467 -0.93 -24.03 18.84
CA SER A 467 -1.55 -25.35 18.74
C SER A 467 -2.57 -25.38 17.60
N THR A 468 -2.61 -26.46 16.84
CA THR A 468 -3.60 -26.69 15.79
C THR A 468 -4.98 -27.12 16.33
N SER A 469 -5.11 -27.31 17.65
CA SER A 469 -6.37 -27.74 18.31
C SER A 469 -7.19 -26.57 18.87
N LEU A 470 -7.01 -25.35 18.35
CA LEU A 470 -7.79 -24.19 18.74
C LEU A 470 -9.26 -24.34 18.27
N SER A 471 -10.19 -23.73 19.00
CA SER A 471 -11.55 -23.50 18.51
C SER A 471 -11.54 -22.51 17.35
N LEU A 472 -12.62 -22.46 16.58
CA LEU A 472 -12.73 -21.53 15.45
C LEU A 472 -12.60 -20.05 15.90
N ASP A 473 -13.22 -19.71 17.02
CA ASP A 473 -13.16 -18.34 17.57
C ASP A 473 -11.74 -17.95 18.02
N GLU A 474 -11.03 -18.88 18.66
CA GLU A 474 -9.63 -18.68 19.04
C GLU A 474 -8.74 -18.55 17.79
N ALA A 475 -8.95 -19.41 16.79
CA ALA A 475 -8.23 -19.36 15.54
C ALA A 475 -8.42 -18.01 14.80
N TRP A 476 -9.65 -17.47 14.78
CA TRP A 476 -9.93 -16.14 14.25
C TRP A 476 -9.23 -15.02 15.02
N LYS A 477 -9.17 -15.10 16.36
CA LYS A 477 -8.47 -14.11 17.20
C LYS A 477 -6.97 -14.07 16.88
N VAL A 478 -6.33 -15.24 16.87
CA VAL A 478 -4.89 -15.33 16.60
C VAL A 478 -4.58 -14.96 15.15
N TYR A 479 -5.44 -15.34 14.18
CA TYR A 479 -5.30 -14.95 12.79
C TYR A 479 -5.36 -13.42 12.60
N LYS A 480 -6.38 -12.76 13.17
CA LYS A 480 -6.55 -11.30 13.06
C LYS A 480 -5.36 -10.55 13.68
N ARG A 481 -4.83 -11.05 14.81
CA ARG A 481 -3.61 -10.51 15.44
C ARG A 481 -2.40 -10.72 14.54
N GLU A 482 -2.16 -11.94 14.08
CA GLU A 482 -1.02 -12.28 13.23
C GLU A 482 -1.02 -11.41 11.96
N ARG A 483 -2.17 -11.33 11.26
CA ARG A 483 -2.29 -10.49 10.07
C ARG A 483 -2.02 -9.01 10.35
N ARG A 484 -2.48 -8.51 11.50
CA ARG A 484 -2.24 -7.11 11.90
C ARG A 484 -0.77 -6.81 12.04
N VAL A 485 -0.02 -7.61 12.82
CA VAL A 485 1.40 -7.34 13.10
C VAL A 485 2.30 -7.66 11.92
N GLU A 486 1.91 -8.62 11.08
CA GLU A 486 2.64 -9.03 9.89
C GLU A 486 2.59 -7.97 8.79
N LEU A 487 1.41 -7.39 8.52
CA LEU A 487 1.13 -6.56 7.33
C LEU A 487 1.04 -5.06 7.62
N VAL A 488 1.70 -4.58 8.67
CA VAL A 488 1.78 -3.14 8.98
C VAL A 488 2.37 -2.38 7.79
N HIS A 489 1.76 -1.28 7.38
CA HIS A 489 2.17 -0.43 6.26
C HIS A 489 2.28 -1.17 4.90
N GLU A 490 1.42 -2.17 4.70
CA GLU A 490 1.34 -2.87 3.41
C GLU A 490 -0.04 -2.67 2.74
N GLY A 491 -0.79 -1.64 3.12
CA GLY A 491 -2.11 -1.33 2.55
C GLY A 491 -3.18 -2.38 2.85
N ASP A 492 -3.10 -3.08 3.99
CA ASP A 492 -3.95 -4.23 4.32
C ASP A 492 -5.02 -3.95 5.37
N ARG A 493 -4.64 -3.35 6.50
CA ARG A 493 -5.44 -3.35 7.73
C ARG A 493 -6.85 -2.82 7.54
N TYR A 494 -7.02 -1.68 6.88
CA TYR A 494 -8.34 -1.09 6.63
C TYR A 494 -9.26 -2.04 5.86
N TRP A 495 -8.75 -2.61 4.77
CA TRP A 495 -9.52 -3.51 3.92
C TRP A 495 -9.85 -4.84 4.61
N SER A 496 -8.94 -5.36 5.42
CA SER A 496 -9.19 -6.55 6.23
C SER A 496 -10.29 -6.33 7.25
N LEU A 497 -10.29 -5.19 7.94
CA LEU A 497 -11.34 -4.82 8.89
C LEU A 497 -12.72 -4.73 8.20
N LEU A 498 -12.79 -4.06 7.06
CA LEU A 498 -14.03 -3.96 6.28
C LEU A 498 -14.48 -5.33 5.79
N ARG A 499 -13.58 -6.14 5.23
CA ARG A 499 -13.88 -7.49 4.75
C ARG A 499 -14.46 -8.37 5.85
N TRP A 500 -13.83 -8.40 7.01
CA TRP A 500 -14.31 -9.20 8.13
C TRP A 500 -15.65 -8.71 8.65
N GLY A 501 -15.80 -7.40 8.88
CA GLY A 501 -17.06 -6.81 9.33
C GLY A 501 -18.21 -7.08 8.34
N LYS A 502 -17.97 -6.90 7.05
CA LYS A 502 -18.98 -7.13 6.01
C LYS A 502 -19.38 -8.61 5.90
N ALA A 503 -18.40 -9.53 5.88
CA ALA A 503 -18.64 -10.97 5.81
C ALA A 503 -19.38 -11.50 7.04
N ASP A 504 -19.15 -10.90 8.23
CA ASP A 504 -19.81 -11.24 9.48
C ASP A 504 -21.16 -10.49 9.67
N GLY A 505 -21.64 -9.75 8.66
CA GLY A 505 -22.92 -9.02 8.67
C GLY A 505 -22.98 -7.84 9.65
N LYS A 506 -21.82 -7.32 10.09
CA LYS A 506 -21.75 -6.22 11.04
C LYS A 506 -22.16 -4.89 10.41
N THR A 507 -22.85 -4.07 11.17
CA THR A 507 -23.24 -2.70 10.78
C THR A 507 -22.20 -1.66 11.15
N THR A 508 -21.23 -2.03 11.98
CA THR A 508 -20.09 -1.18 12.41
C THR A 508 -18.83 -2.02 12.53
N VAL A 509 -17.68 -1.35 12.50
CA VAL A 509 -16.37 -1.91 12.77
C VAL A 509 -15.82 -1.23 14.02
N GLU A 510 -15.78 -1.96 15.13
CA GLU A 510 -15.43 -1.39 16.44
C GLU A 510 -14.04 -0.75 16.45
N GLU A 511 -13.08 -1.37 15.80
CA GLU A 511 -11.71 -0.88 15.69
C GLU A 511 -11.66 0.52 15.02
N LEU A 512 -12.59 0.82 14.13
CA LEU A 512 -12.69 2.13 13.45
C LEU A 512 -13.55 3.16 14.20
N ASN A 513 -14.14 2.77 15.34
CA ASN A 513 -14.83 3.68 16.27
C ASN A 513 -14.03 3.89 17.57
N LYS A 514 -12.90 3.23 17.70
CA LYS A 514 -12.13 3.21 18.94
C LYS A 514 -11.40 4.52 19.17
N THR A 515 -11.51 5.06 20.39
CA THR A 515 -10.70 6.19 20.84
C THR A 515 -9.25 5.73 21.05
N HIS A 516 -8.31 6.46 20.49
CA HIS A 516 -6.89 6.20 20.65
C HIS A 516 -6.29 6.98 21.81
N HIS A 517 -5.13 6.54 22.27
CA HIS A 517 -4.38 7.14 23.37
C HIS A 517 -2.88 7.12 23.09
N SER A 518 -2.13 7.77 23.95
CA SER A 518 -0.69 7.86 23.97
C SER A 518 -0.13 7.24 25.23
N ILE A 519 1.11 6.80 25.21
CA ILE A 519 1.89 6.47 26.40
C ILE A 519 2.76 7.67 26.78
N SER A 520 2.72 8.07 28.04
CA SER A 520 3.61 9.05 28.65
C SER A 520 4.54 8.33 29.64
N ILE A 521 5.85 8.41 29.42
CA ILE A 521 6.86 7.80 30.27
C ILE A 521 7.54 8.91 31.07
N SER A 522 7.73 8.71 32.38
CA SER A 522 8.42 9.67 33.25
C SER A 522 9.88 9.92 32.80
N GLU A 523 10.42 11.09 33.13
CA GLU A 523 11.79 11.50 32.77
C GLU A 523 12.85 10.46 33.14
N ASP A 524 12.70 9.80 34.30
CA ASP A 524 13.61 8.75 34.78
C ASP A 524 13.35 7.37 34.15
N GLY A 525 12.31 7.24 33.33
CA GLY A 525 11.93 5.99 32.66
C GLY A 525 11.35 4.91 33.57
N LYS A 526 10.92 5.25 34.78
CA LYS A 526 10.48 4.28 35.77
C LYS A 526 8.98 4.18 35.99
N SER A 527 8.22 5.12 35.46
CA SER A 527 6.75 5.07 35.47
C SER A 527 6.18 5.46 34.14
N PHE A 528 4.95 5.04 33.87
CA PHE A 528 4.22 5.46 32.69
C PHE A 528 2.73 5.64 33.00
N GLU A 529 2.09 6.42 32.17
CA GLU A 529 0.65 6.64 32.18
C GLU A 529 0.11 6.51 30.77
N ILE A 530 -1.12 6.01 30.64
CA ILE A 530 -1.87 6.06 29.40
C ILE A 530 -2.68 7.37 29.44
N ILE A 531 -2.40 8.25 28.50
CA ILE A 531 -3.01 9.58 28.42
C ILE A 531 -3.81 9.72 27.11
N PRO A 532 -4.81 10.61 27.07
CA PRO A 532 -5.43 11.00 25.79
C PRO A 532 -4.36 11.47 24.80
N LEU A 533 -4.63 11.29 23.50
CA LEU A 533 -3.71 11.79 22.48
C LEU A 533 -3.42 13.27 22.71
N PRO A 534 -2.13 13.66 22.75
CA PRO A 534 -1.78 15.05 22.88
C PRO A 534 -2.19 15.81 21.62
N PHE A 535 -2.30 17.07 21.77
CA PHE A 535 -2.82 18.09 20.91
C PHE A 535 -2.74 17.81 19.37
N ARG A 536 -3.66 18.41 18.58
CA ARG A 536 -3.76 18.34 17.11
C ARG A 536 -4.12 16.96 16.52
N THR A 537 -4.81 16.15 17.26
CA THR A 537 -5.42 14.97 16.65
C THR A 537 -6.92 14.99 16.90
N SER A 538 -7.68 14.79 15.85
CA SER A 538 -9.10 14.51 15.91
C SER A 538 -9.42 13.02 15.93
N GLU A 539 -8.40 12.19 16.12
CA GLU A 539 -8.50 10.72 16.12
C GLU A 539 -9.36 10.17 17.27
N ASN A 540 -9.68 10.99 18.27
CA ASN A 540 -10.63 10.65 19.33
C ASN A 540 -12.10 10.68 18.88
N GLU A 541 -12.38 11.14 17.66
CA GLU A 541 -13.73 11.29 17.10
C GLU A 541 -14.00 10.33 15.95
N ARG A 542 -13.33 9.17 15.93
CA ARG A 542 -13.53 8.17 14.88
C ARG A 542 -14.96 7.65 14.88
N ILE A 543 -15.56 7.61 13.70
CA ILE A 543 -16.91 7.12 13.47
C ILE A 543 -16.90 6.23 12.23
N PHE A 544 -17.51 5.05 12.35
CA PHE A 544 -17.77 4.15 11.25
C PHE A 544 -19.19 3.61 11.31
N THR A 545 -19.96 3.89 10.28
CA THR A 545 -21.32 3.34 10.13
C THR A 545 -21.43 2.45 8.89
N LYS A 546 -22.53 1.71 8.77
CA LYS A 546 -22.77 0.76 7.67
C LYS A 546 -22.54 1.34 6.28
N LYS A 547 -22.89 2.61 6.04
CA LYS A 547 -22.73 3.24 4.72
C LYS A 547 -21.28 3.26 4.25
N ARG A 548 -20.31 3.35 5.17
CA ARG A 548 -18.88 3.46 4.86
C ARG A 548 -18.21 2.17 4.43
N TYR A 549 -18.92 1.05 4.36
CA TYR A 549 -18.39 -0.13 3.66
C TYR A 549 -18.14 0.13 2.18
N LEU A 550 -18.89 1.08 1.58
CA LEU A 550 -18.66 1.59 0.23
C LEU A 550 -18.80 3.12 0.25
N PHE A 551 -17.92 3.80 -0.46
CA PHE A 551 -17.98 5.25 -0.60
C PHE A 551 -19.10 5.69 -1.56
N PRO A 552 -19.55 6.96 -1.48
CA PRO A 552 -20.54 7.48 -2.40
C PRO A 552 -19.96 7.54 -3.83
N VAL A 553 -20.80 7.30 -4.83
CA VAL A 553 -20.54 7.82 -6.18
C VAL A 553 -20.72 9.34 -6.11
N PRO A 554 -19.69 10.14 -6.45
CA PRO A 554 -19.78 11.60 -6.27
C PRO A 554 -20.99 12.19 -7.02
N GLU A 555 -21.76 13.04 -6.35
CA GLU A 555 -22.98 13.60 -6.92
C GLU A 555 -22.72 14.38 -8.20
N GLY A 556 -21.56 15.04 -8.32
CA GLY A 556 -21.16 15.71 -9.55
C GLY A 556 -21.06 14.76 -10.75
N GLU A 557 -20.64 13.52 -10.53
CA GLU A 557 -20.58 12.49 -11.58
C GLU A 557 -21.98 11.97 -11.95
N ARG A 558 -22.85 11.82 -10.97
CA ARG A 558 -24.24 11.40 -11.19
C ARG A 558 -25.05 12.44 -11.93
N VAL A 559 -24.76 13.72 -11.71
CA VAL A 559 -25.36 14.82 -12.48
C VAL A 559 -24.90 14.77 -13.95
N ASN A 560 -23.61 14.46 -14.19
CA ASN A 560 -23.05 14.36 -15.54
C ASN A 560 -23.47 13.06 -16.26
N ASN A 561 -23.69 11.99 -15.52
CA ASN A 561 -24.14 10.70 -16.03
C ASN A 561 -25.33 10.18 -15.21
N PRO A 562 -26.58 10.48 -15.62
CA PRO A 562 -27.78 10.05 -14.89
C PRO A 562 -28.00 8.53 -14.82
N ALA A 563 -27.26 7.74 -15.59
CA ALA A 563 -27.29 6.28 -15.52
C ALA A 563 -26.59 5.71 -14.27
N LEU A 564 -25.86 6.55 -13.52
CA LEU A 564 -25.17 6.13 -12.29
C LEU A 564 -26.13 6.11 -11.09
N ASP A 565 -26.36 4.94 -10.55
CA ASP A 565 -27.04 4.76 -9.25
C ASP A 565 -26.10 5.09 -8.07
N GLN A 566 -26.66 5.23 -6.87
CA GLN A 566 -25.89 5.54 -5.66
C GLN A 566 -25.71 4.29 -4.79
N ASN A 567 -24.66 4.26 -3.97
CA ASN A 567 -24.47 3.25 -2.93
C ASN A 567 -25.41 3.49 -1.75
N GLU A 568 -25.82 2.38 -1.09
CA GLU A 568 -26.76 2.43 0.04
C GLU A 568 -26.26 3.35 1.16
N GLY A 569 -27.12 4.26 1.60
CA GLY A 569 -26.86 5.19 2.71
C GLY A 569 -26.26 6.55 2.32
N TRP A 570 -26.05 6.77 1.01
CA TRP A 570 -25.53 8.03 0.46
C TRP A 570 -26.56 8.79 -0.37
#